data_c7e53fd787809fef5b2845eeadf4e316
#
_entry.id   c7e53fd787809fef5b2845eeadf4e316
#
_cell.length_a   1.000
_cell.length_b   1.000
_cell.length_c   1.000
_cell.angle_alpha   90.00
_cell.angle_beta   90.00
_cell.angle_gamma   90.00
#
_symmetry.space_group_name_H-M   'P 1'
#
loop_
_entity.id
_entity.type
_entity.pdbx_description
1 polymer ?
#
loop_
_entity_poly.entity_id
_entity_poly.type
_entity_poly.pdbx_seq_one_letter_code
_entity_poly.pdbx_strand_id
1 'polypeptide(L)'
;MRFTVSSSALNSKLNMLAKVIGSKNSLPILDNFLFQVANGEMTITASDSDNIIKSTIALTDCDGEGEFCVANRVILDALKELPEQPLSFDVDTDSYAIKIVYQNGLYNFTGLNAEDYPPTQDMGDACTTLVLPAQVLIDNINRSLFATASDEPVSYTHLTLPTTSRV
;
A
#
# COMPACT_ATOMS: atom_id res chain seq x y z
N MET A 1 -16.48 13.53 1.11
CA MET A 1 -16.82 12.28 1.83
C MET A 1 -16.25 12.34 3.26
N ARG A 2 -16.89 11.64 4.18
CA ARG A 2 -16.49 11.68 5.59
C ARG A 2 -16.53 10.29 6.20
N PHE A 3 -15.52 9.89 6.97
CA PHE A 3 -15.48 8.58 7.63
C PHE A 3 -14.59 8.60 8.86
N THR A 4 -14.76 7.60 9.73
CA THR A 4 -13.96 7.44 10.94
C THR A 4 -13.25 6.08 10.96
N VAL A 5 -11.98 6.08 11.36
CA VAL A 5 -11.13 4.89 11.45
C VAL A 5 -10.26 4.93 12.71
N SER A 6 -9.90 3.77 13.28
CA SER A 6 -8.95 3.70 14.39
C SER A 6 -7.54 4.08 13.94
N SER A 7 -6.86 4.94 14.69
CA SER A 7 -5.47 5.36 14.43
C SER A 7 -4.50 4.17 14.44
N SER A 8 -4.64 3.26 15.41
CA SER A 8 -3.77 2.09 15.53
C SER A 8 -3.98 1.09 14.39
N ALA A 9 -5.24 0.84 14.00
CA ALA A 9 -5.56 -0.04 12.87
C ALA A 9 -5.01 0.52 11.56
N LEU A 10 -5.23 1.81 11.30
CA LEU A 10 -4.72 2.49 10.10
C LEU A 10 -3.19 2.48 10.08
N ASN A 11 -2.53 2.90 11.16
CA ASN A 11 -1.07 2.95 11.24
C ASN A 11 -0.43 1.56 11.04
N SER A 12 -1.00 0.52 11.65
CA SER A 12 -0.51 -0.85 11.46
C SER A 12 -0.56 -1.30 9.99
N LYS A 13 -1.68 -1.03 9.31
CA LYS A 13 -1.86 -1.39 7.90
C LYS A 13 -0.94 -0.58 6.99
N LEU A 14 -0.84 0.73 7.18
CA LEU A 14 0.02 1.59 6.38
C LEU A 14 1.51 1.22 6.53
N ASN A 15 1.99 0.92 7.75
CA ASN A 15 3.36 0.46 7.97
C ASN A 15 3.66 -0.87 7.27
N MET A 16 2.68 -1.77 7.17
CA MET A 16 2.83 -3.01 6.42
C MET A 16 2.89 -2.74 4.91
N LEU A 17 1.99 -1.92 4.40
CA LEU A 17 1.88 -1.57 2.98
C LEU A 17 3.09 -0.75 2.50
N ALA A 18 3.63 0.13 3.34
CA ALA A 18 4.80 0.95 3.02
C ALA A 18 6.05 0.15 2.63
N LYS A 19 6.13 -1.12 3.06
CA LYS A 19 7.26 -2.00 2.74
C LYS A 19 7.34 -2.38 1.25
N VAL A 20 6.24 -2.23 0.52
CA VAL A 20 6.20 -2.47 -0.93
C VAL A 20 6.64 -1.23 -1.70
N ILE A 21 6.43 -0.03 -1.15
CA ILE A 21 6.79 1.19 -1.84
C ILE A 21 8.31 1.28 -1.91
N GLY A 22 8.85 1.14 -3.12
CA GLY A 22 10.28 1.18 -3.37
C GLY A 22 10.90 2.56 -3.10
N SER A 23 12.21 2.60 -2.91
CA SER A 23 12.94 3.86 -2.72
C SER A 23 13.11 4.66 -4.01
N LYS A 24 12.91 4.03 -5.17
CA LYS A 24 13.04 4.60 -6.51
C LYS A 24 11.92 4.04 -7.41
N ASN A 25 10.74 4.61 -7.32
CA ASN A 25 9.64 4.22 -8.20
C ASN A 25 9.79 4.91 -9.57
N SER A 26 9.47 4.17 -10.63
CA SER A 26 9.46 4.70 -12.00
C SER A 26 8.38 5.78 -12.20
N LEU A 27 7.28 5.66 -11.48
CA LEU A 27 6.17 6.59 -11.50
C LEU A 27 6.03 7.27 -10.13
N PRO A 28 6.06 8.62 -10.05
CA PRO A 28 5.94 9.33 -8.78
C PRO A 28 4.64 9.06 -8.01
N ILE A 29 3.56 8.69 -8.71
CA ILE A 29 2.29 8.36 -8.07
C ILE A 29 2.39 7.12 -7.17
N LEU A 30 3.31 6.19 -7.45
CA LEU A 30 3.54 4.99 -6.66
C LEU A 30 4.20 5.27 -5.30
N ASP A 31 4.70 6.49 -5.07
CA ASP A 31 5.10 6.94 -3.73
C ASP A 31 3.91 7.22 -2.81
N ASN A 32 2.70 7.06 -3.32
CA ASN A 32 1.46 7.29 -2.59
C ASN A 32 0.74 5.97 -2.31
N PHE A 33 -0.07 5.98 -1.24
CA PHE A 33 -1.10 4.98 -1.05
C PHE A 33 -2.35 5.39 -1.82
N LEU A 34 -2.98 4.43 -2.50
CA LEU A 34 -4.32 4.60 -3.05
C LEU A 34 -5.34 4.17 -1.99
N PHE A 35 -6.26 5.07 -1.66
CA PHE A 35 -7.38 4.85 -0.77
C PHE A 35 -8.66 4.76 -1.57
N GLN A 36 -9.41 3.69 -1.38
CA GLN A 36 -10.71 3.44 -2.01
C GLN A 36 -11.74 3.20 -0.90
N VAL A 37 -12.70 4.09 -0.78
CA VAL A 37 -13.75 4.03 0.24
C VAL A 37 -15.05 3.64 -0.45
N ALA A 38 -15.61 2.51 -0.08
CA ALA A 38 -16.88 2.02 -0.58
C ALA A 38 -17.53 1.06 0.43
N ASN A 39 -18.85 1.05 0.49
CA ASN A 39 -19.65 0.12 1.29
C ASN A 39 -19.26 0.06 2.78
N GLY A 40 -18.81 1.15 3.38
CA GLY A 40 -18.37 1.19 4.78
C GLY A 40 -17.00 0.55 5.03
N GLU A 41 -16.25 0.25 3.99
CA GLU A 41 -14.90 -0.26 4.06
C GLU A 41 -13.92 0.66 3.31
N MET A 42 -12.69 0.65 3.75
CA MET A 42 -11.59 1.36 3.10
C MET A 42 -10.54 0.35 2.66
N THR A 43 -10.35 0.21 1.36
CA THR A 43 -9.25 -0.56 0.78
C THR A 43 -8.07 0.35 0.51
N ILE A 44 -6.91 -0.01 1.01
CA ILE A 44 -5.65 0.71 0.80
C ILE A 44 -4.75 -0.15 -0.07
N THR A 45 -4.25 0.43 -1.16
CA THR A 45 -3.34 -0.22 -2.10
C THR A 45 -1.99 0.46 -2.08
N ALA A 46 -0.92 -0.33 -2.07
CA ALA A 46 0.44 0.11 -2.31
C ALA A 46 1.09 -0.74 -3.41
N SER A 47 1.90 -0.13 -4.25
CA SER A 47 2.56 -0.78 -5.38
C SER A 47 3.93 -0.18 -5.65
N ASP A 48 4.85 -1.01 -6.20
CA ASP A 48 6.14 -0.61 -6.75
C ASP A 48 6.26 -0.87 -8.26
N SER A 49 5.16 -1.03 -8.96
CA SER A 49 4.96 -1.44 -10.36
C SER A 49 4.89 -2.96 -10.55
N ASP A 50 5.71 -3.75 -9.87
CA ASP A 50 5.78 -5.22 -10.02
C ASP A 50 4.98 -5.93 -8.93
N ASN A 51 4.99 -5.35 -7.72
CA ASN A 51 4.33 -5.91 -6.54
C ASN A 51 3.18 -5.01 -6.10
N ILE A 52 2.05 -5.62 -5.79
CA ILE A 52 0.87 -4.91 -5.30
C ILE A 52 0.39 -5.58 -4.02
N ILE A 53 0.22 -4.79 -2.98
CA ILE A 53 -0.43 -5.24 -1.75
C ILE A 53 -1.66 -4.38 -1.49
N LYS A 54 -2.77 -5.05 -1.17
CA LYS A 54 -4.03 -4.44 -0.74
C LYS A 54 -4.36 -4.87 0.68
N SER A 55 -4.95 -3.96 1.44
CA SER A 55 -5.48 -4.26 2.76
C SER A 55 -6.76 -3.47 3.00
N THR A 56 -7.75 -4.13 3.58
CA THR A 56 -9.05 -3.52 3.87
C THR A 56 -9.20 -3.25 5.36
N ILE A 57 -9.88 -2.16 5.69
CA ILE A 57 -10.22 -1.74 7.05
C ILE A 57 -11.71 -1.40 7.06
N ALA A 58 -12.46 -1.93 8.03
CA ALA A 58 -13.83 -1.51 8.26
C ALA A 58 -13.85 -0.07 8.82
N LEU A 59 -14.75 0.74 8.31
CA LEU A 59 -14.93 2.12 8.71
C LEU A 59 -16.12 2.26 9.67
N THR A 60 -16.06 3.27 10.50
CA THR A 60 -17.19 3.72 11.31
C THR A 60 -17.68 5.06 10.77
N ASP A 61 -19.00 5.27 10.81
CA ASP A 61 -19.62 6.54 10.38
C ASP A 61 -19.18 6.98 8.96
N CYS A 62 -19.27 6.06 8.00
CA CYS A 62 -18.92 6.33 6.62
C CYS A 62 -20.08 7.05 5.90
N ASP A 63 -19.80 8.24 5.39
CA ASP A 63 -20.72 9.06 4.58
C ASP A 63 -20.01 9.42 3.26
N GLY A 64 -20.52 8.84 2.18
CA GLY A 64 -19.97 8.97 0.83
C GLY A 64 -18.91 7.93 0.48
N GLU A 65 -18.68 7.81 -0.81
CA GLU A 65 -17.71 6.90 -1.43
C GLU A 65 -16.76 7.70 -2.31
N GLY A 66 -15.58 7.15 -2.57
CA GLY A 66 -14.63 7.80 -3.46
C GLY A 66 -13.22 7.23 -3.33
N GLU A 67 -12.33 7.76 -4.17
CA GLU A 67 -10.95 7.34 -4.27
C GLU A 67 -10.01 8.54 -4.23
N PHE A 68 -8.88 8.39 -3.60
CA PHE A 68 -7.85 9.43 -3.51
C PHE A 68 -6.48 8.83 -3.20
N CYS A 69 -5.42 9.52 -3.58
CA CYS A 69 -4.06 9.11 -3.25
C CYS A 69 -3.45 10.04 -2.18
N VAL A 70 -2.64 9.46 -1.30
CA VAL A 70 -1.95 10.18 -0.22
C VAL A 70 -0.49 9.78 -0.18
N ALA A 71 0.41 10.77 -0.14
CA ALA A 71 1.83 10.52 -0.01
C ALA A 71 2.15 9.71 1.25
N ASN A 72 2.89 8.59 1.07
CA ASN A 72 3.15 7.64 2.14
C ASN A 72 3.82 8.29 3.35
N ARG A 73 4.83 9.14 3.12
CA ARG A 73 5.57 9.84 4.18
C ARG A 73 4.68 10.79 4.97
N VAL A 74 3.83 11.54 4.28
CA VAL A 74 2.96 12.55 4.92
C VAL A 74 2.00 11.90 5.91
N ILE A 75 1.32 10.84 5.50
CA ILE A 75 0.34 10.18 6.36
C ILE A 75 1.00 9.34 7.47
N LEU A 76 2.12 8.68 7.18
CA LEU A 76 2.85 7.92 8.18
C LEU A 76 3.44 8.82 9.26
N ASP A 77 4.04 9.95 8.90
CA ASP A 77 4.58 10.91 9.85
C ASP A 77 3.46 11.51 10.71
N ALA A 78 2.29 11.80 10.12
CA ALA A 78 1.14 12.30 10.86
C ALA A 78 0.61 11.28 11.90
N LEU A 79 0.65 9.99 11.58
CA LEU A 79 0.09 8.94 12.46
C LEU A 79 1.07 8.40 13.49
N LYS A 80 2.38 8.56 13.27
CA LYS A 80 3.44 7.94 14.06
C LYS A 80 3.37 8.27 15.55
N GLU A 81 3.02 9.51 15.87
CA GLU A 81 3.02 10.02 17.26
C GLU A 81 1.62 10.00 17.89
N LEU A 82 0.60 9.54 17.16
CA LEU A 82 -0.76 9.52 17.68
C LEU A 82 -1.02 8.27 18.52
N PRO A 83 -1.55 8.43 19.74
CA PRO A 83 -2.05 7.32 20.53
C PRO A 83 -3.28 6.69 19.87
N GLU A 84 -3.73 5.55 20.39
CA GLU A 84 -4.96 4.93 19.91
C GLU A 84 -6.16 5.83 20.14
N GLN A 85 -6.80 6.23 19.07
CA GLN A 85 -7.97 7.09 19.06
C GLN A 85 -8.72 7.00 17.73
N PRO A 86 -10.00 7.38 17.67
CA PRO A 86 -10.70 7.54 16.42
C PRO A 86 -10.16 8.75 15.66
N LEU A 87 -9.95 8.58 14.36
CA LEU A 87 -9.58 9.63 13.42
C LEU A 87 -10.76 9.88 12.49
N SER A 88 -11.25 11.10 12.44
CA SER A 88 -12.29 11.50 11.51
C SER A 88 -11.67 12.15 10.29
N PHE A 89 -11.85 11.52 9.15
CA PHE A 89 -11.44 12.04 7.85
C PHE A 89 -12.58 12.83 7.22
N ASP A 90 -12.24 13.99 6.69
CA ASP A 90 -13.10 14.80 5.84
C ASP A 90 -12.33 15.05 4.54
N VAL A 91 -12.79 14.44 3.46
CA VAL A 91 -12.11 14.46 2.15
C VAL A 91 -13.00 15.13 1.14
N ASP A 92 -12.50 16.19 0.55
CA ASP A 92 -13.11 16.84 -0.61
C ASP A 92 -12.66 16.10 -1.87
N THR A 93 -13.59 15.49 -2.56
CA THR A 93 -13.33 14.70 -3.77
C THR A 93 -13.00 15.52 -5.00
N ASP A 94 -13.31 16.82 -4.99
CA ASP A 94 -13.04 17.69 -6.13
C ASP A 94 -11.64 18.34 -6.04
N SER A 95 -11.27 18.77 -4.84
CA SER A 95 -9.97 19.43 -4.59
C SER A 95 -8.91 18.49 -4.01
N TYR A 96 -9.29 17.27 -3.63
CA TYR A 96 -8.48 16.30 -2.88
C TYR A 96 -7.90 16.87 -1.56
N ALA A 97 -8.56 17.89 -1.01
CA ALA A 97 -8.21 18.40 0.31
C ALA A 97 -8.64 17.40 1.38
N ILE A 98 -7.69 16.98 2.20
CA ILE A 98 -7.89 15.97 3.24
C ILE A 98 -7.65 16.61 4.59
N LYS A 99 -8.66 16.51 5.45
CA LYS A 99 -8.61 16.95 6.83
C LYS A 99 -8.80 15.75 7.75
N ILE A 100 -7.83 15.51 8.62
CA ILE A 100 -7.90 14.49 9.67
C ILE A 100 -8.08 15.19 11.00
N VAL A 101 -9.20 14.95 11.66
CA VAL A 101 -9.49 15.47 12.99
C VAL A 101 -9.24 14.37 14.02
N TYR A 102 -8.51 14.71 15.06
CA TYR A 102 -8.23 13.86 16.21
C TYR A 102 -8.42 14.64 17.53
N GLN A 103 -8.34 13.94 18.68
CA GLN A 103 -8.72 14.53 19.99
C GLN A 103 -8.11 15.91 20.27
N ASN A 104 -6.85 16.12 19.95
CA ASN A 104 -6.10 17.31 20.37
C ASN A 104 -5.68 18.20 19.20
N GLY A 105 -6.17 17.95 17.98
CA GLY A 105 -5.79 18.75 16.85
C GLY A 105 -6.35 18.28 15.51
N LEU A 106 -5.76 18.79 14.46
CA LEU A 106 -6.10 18.43 13.09
C LEU A 106 -4.87 18.47 12.19
N TYR A 107 -4.86 17.60 11.19
CA TYR A 107 -3.94 17.66 10.06
C TYR A 107 -4.69 18.03 8.79
N ASN A 108 -4.12 18.90 7.98
CA ASN A 108 -4.60 19.22 6.64
C ASN A 108 -3.50 18.96 5.65
N PHE A 109 -3.80 18.26 4.59
CA PHE A 109 -2.91 18.06 3.45
C PHE A 109 -3.73 17.83 2.18
N THR A 110 -3.07 17.88 1.04
CA THR A 110 -3.71 17.65 -0.25
C THR A 110 -3.28 16.30 -0.78
N GLY A 111 -4.25 15.49 -1.16
CA GLY A 111 -4.04 14.24 -1.87
C GLY A 111 -3.87 14.47 -3.38
N LEU A 112 -3.84 13.38 -4.13
CA LEU A 112 -3.78 13.37 -5.57
C LEU A 112 -4.96 12.59 -6.14
N ASN A 113 -5.25 12.81 -7.43
CA ASN A 113 -6.27 12.07 -8.15
C ASN A 113 -5.90 10.57 -8.22
N ALA A 114 -6.87 9.72 -7.96
CA ALA A 114 -6.70 8.27 -8.03
C ALA A 114 -6.62 7.74 -9.48
N GLU A 115 -7.15 8.47 -10.45
CA GLU A 115 -7.11 8.08 -11.88
C GLU A 115 -5.69 7.92 -12.42
N ASP A 116 -4.73 8.65 -11.85
CA ASP A 116 -3.32 8.56 -12.21
C ASP A 116 -2.63 7.30 -11.64
N TYR A 117 -3.29 6.59 -10.72
CA TYR A 117 -2.73 5.38 -10.12
C TYR A 117 -2.89 4.19 -11.08
N PRO A 118 -1.83 3.41 -11.36
CA PRO A 118 -1.91 2.30 -12.29
C PRO A 118 -2.97 1.28 -11.87
N PRO A 119 -3.83 0.83 -12.81
CA PRO A 119 -4.84 -0.15 -12.49
C PRO A 119 -4.21 -1.47 -12.06
N THR A 120 -4.80 -2.13 -11.08
CA THR A 120 -4.40 -3.48 -10.70
C THR A 120 -4.71 -4.42 -11.86
N GLN A 121 -3.71 -5.15 -12.34
CA GLN A 121 -3.94 -6.18 -13.34
C GLN A 121 -4.80 -7.29 -12.74
N ASP A 122 -5.93 -7.57 -13.37
CA ASP A 122 -6.69 -8.78 -13.04
C ASP A 122 -5.93 -10.00 -13.53
N MET A 123 -5.80 -10.96 -12.61
CA MET A 123 -5.28 -12.28 -12.97
C MET A 123 -6.36 -13.04 -13.74
N GLY A 124 -6.41 -12.93 -15.03
CA GLY A 124 -7.44 -13.52 -15.89
C GLY A 124 -7.80 -14.99 -15.57
N ASP A 125 -8.80 -15.52 -16.25
CA ASP A 125 -9.39 -16.86 -16.00
C ASP A 125 -8.42 -18.06 -16.07
N ALA A 126 -7.18 -17.84 -16.52
CA ALA A 126 -6.14 -18.89 -16.66
C ALA A 126 -5.30 -19.11 -15.37
N CYS A 127 -5.66 -18.52 -14.25
CA CYS A 127 -4.90 -18.63 -13.00
C CYS A 127 -5.17 -19.95 -12.27
N THR A 128 -4.10 -20.59 -11.79
CA THR A 128 -4.18 -21.73 -10.88
C THR A 128 -4.21 -21.23 -9.43
N THR A 129 -5.28 -21.55 -8.71
CA THR A 129 -5.41 -21.20 -7.29
C THR A 129 -4.77 -22.27 -6.41
N LEU A 130 -3.83 -21.87 -5.56
CA LEU A 130 -3.24 -22.74 -4.53
C LEU A 130 -3.69 -22.25 -3.14
N VAL A 131 -4.17 -23.18 -2.32
CA VAL A 131 -4.54 -22.91 -0.92
C VAL A 131 -3.50 -23.56 -0.03
N LEU A 132 -2.73 -22.74 0.70
CA LEU A 132 -1.69 -23.17 1.60
C LEU A 132 -1.92 -22.61 3.01
N PRO A 133 -1.57 -23.38 4.08
CA PRO A 133 -1.51 -22.80 5.42
C PRO A 133 -0.50 -21.64 5.48
N ALA A 134 -0.89 -20.49 6.02
CA ALA A 134 -0.02 -19.31 6.06
C ALA A 134 1.33 -19.58 6.74
N GLN A 135 1.34 -20.41 7.81
CA GLN A 135 2.58 -20.76 8.52
C GLN A 135 3.56 -21.50 7.62
N VAL A 136 3.09 -22.43 6.78
CA VAL A 136 3.95 -23.17 5.84
C VAL A 136 4.60 -22.20 4.85
N LEU A 137 3.85 -21.24 4.34
CA LEU A 137 4.38 -20.23 3.43
C LEU A 137 5.44 -19.35 4.13
N ILE A 138 5.14 -18.84 5.32
CA ILE A 138 6.04 -18.00 6.12
C ILE A 138 7.35 -18.74 6.42
N ASP A 139 7.29 -20.00 6.89
CA ASP A 139 8.46 -20.79 7.25
C ASP A 139 9.38 -21.04 6.04
N ASN A 140 8.80 -21.32 4.87
CA ASN A 140 9.59 -21.54 3.66
C ASN A 140 10.19 -20.25 3.11
N ILE A 141 9.49 -19.13 3.14
CA ILE A 141 10.05 -17.83 2.77
C ILE A 141 11.23 -17.49 3.70
N ASN A 142 11.07 -17.63 5.02
CA ASN A 142 12.13 -17.33 5.98
C ASN A 142 13.37 -18.20 5.79
N ARG A 143 13.22 -19.46 5.35
CA ARG A 143 14.33 -20.35 5.05
C ARG A 143 15.15 -19.95 3.83
N SER A 144 14.57 -19.22 2.90
CA SER A 144 15.23 -18.77 1.67
C SER A 144 15.64 -17.30 1.70
N LEU A 145 15.10 -16.51 2.64
CA LEU A 145 15.29 -15.05 2.72
C LEU A 145 16.79 -14.66 2.84
N PHE A 146 17.62 -15.45 3.52
CA PHE A 146 19.05 -15.16 3.66
C PHE A 146 19.82 -15.21 2.32
N ALA A 147 19.28 -15.88 1.31
CA ALA A 147 19.88 -16.00 -0.02
C ALA A 147 19.39 -14.93 -1.01
N THR A 148 18.46 -14.08 -0.60
CA THR A 148 17.97 -12.97 -1.44
C THR A 148 18.90 -11.78 -1.33
N ALA A 149 19.19 -11.14 -2.47
CA ALA A 149 19.94 -9.88 -2.48
C ALA A 149 19.07 -8.75 -1.94
N SER A 150 19.68 -7.83 -1.16
CA SER A 150 19.03 -6.62 -0.67
C SER A 150 19.09 -5.46 -1.68
N ASP A 151 19.96 -5.56 -2.67
CA ASP A 151 20.11 -4.57 -3.74
C ASP A 151 19.47 -5.07 -5.03
N GLU A 152 18.92 -4.17 -5.83
CA GLU A 152 18.48 -4.50 -7.18
C GLU A 152 19.64 -5.13 -7.95
N PRO A 153 19.48 -6.35 -8.49
CA PRO A 153 20.55 -7.00 -9.21
C PRO A 153 20.90 -6.19 -10.44
N VAL A 154 22.11 -5.69 -10.46
CA VAL A 154 22.70 -4.90 -11.56
C VAL A 154 22.89 -5.81 -12.78
N SER A 155 21.93 -6.41 -13.28
CA SER A 155 21.86 -7.26 -14.47
C SER A 155 21.79 -8.77 -14.19
N TYR A 156 20.78 -9.37 -14.72
CA TYR A 156 20.56 -10.82 -14.81
C TYR A 156 21.58 -11.54 -15.71
N THR A 157 22.55 -10.83 -16.25
CA THR A 157 23.58 -11.37 -17.15
C THR A 157 24.52 -12.37 -16.49
N HIS A 158 24.55 -12.45 -15.16
CA HIS A 158 25.37 -13.41 -14.42
C HIS A 158 24.64 -14.70 -14.03
N LEU A 159 23.35 -14.81 -14.33
CA LEU A 159 22.57 -16.02 -14.04
C LEU A 159 22.59 -17.07 -15.17
N THR A 160 23.17 -16.74 -16.30
CA THR A 160 23.44 -17.74 -17.33
C THR A 160 24.77 -18.42 -17.01
N LEU A 161 24.73 -19.71 -16.70
CA LEU A 161 25.93 -20.54 -16.63
C LEU A 161 26.71 -20.37 -17.93
N PRO A 162 28.05 -20.13 -17.90
CA PRO A 162 28.82 -20.05 -19.10
C PRO A 162 28.79 -21.42 -19.77
N THR A 163 28.03 -21.55 -20.83
CA THR A 163 28.07 -22.71 -21.70
C THR A 163 29.34 -22.63 -22.53
N THR A 164 30.46 -23.14 -22.00
CA THR A 164 31.62 -23.45 -22.81
C THR A 164 31.30 -24.67 -23.62
N SER A 165 30.84 -24.52 -24.85
CA SER A 165 30.94 -25.57 -25.84
C SER A 165 32.45 -25.72 -26.17
N ARG A 166 33.07 -26.73 -25.65
CA ARG A 166 34.38 -27.19 -26.19
C ARG A 166 34.10 -27.91 -27.51
N VAL A 167 34.56 -27.32 -28.60
CA VAL A 167 34.83 -28.03 -29.86
C VAL A 167 36.08 -28.87 -29.67
#